data_12f716095bc3ebdaa0196d810b8cb522
#
_entry.id   12f716095bc3ebdaa0196d810b8cb522
#
_cell.length_a   1.000
_cell.length_b   1.000
_cell.length_c   1.000
_cell.angle_alpha   90.00
_cell.angle_beta   90.00
_cell.angle_gamma   90.00
#
_symmetry.space_group_name_H-M   'P 1'
#
loop_
_entity.id
_entity.type
_entity.pdbx_description
1 polymer ?
#
loop_
_entity_poly.entity_id
_entity_poly.type
_entity_poly.pdbx_seq_one_letter_code
_entity_poly.pdbx_strand_id
1 'polypeptide(L)'
;KFIKSLTDRTVKTTVPSPTMTHFRGGREAIDKIAYPEMGDFFTDLARVYREELSDLGDAGCKYVQFDDTNLAYLCDERMRENARQLGEDPDELPETYAALINKSIRDRPSDMAVCIHLCRGNAISQWFASGGYEPIADKMFNLTKVDGFFLEYDDERSGGFEPLRFVPKGDVTIVLGLVTTKFDTLETKDEIKRRIDEAS
;
A
#
# COMPACT_ATOMS: atom_id res chain seq x y z
N LYS A 1 12.01 -14.75 13.94
CA LYS A 1 13.15 -15.62 14.37
C LYS A 1 13.06 -17.01 13.75
N PHE A 2 11.91 -17.71 13.86
CA PHE A 2 11.76 -19.09 13.37
C PHE A 2 12.06 -19.21 11.85
N ILE A 3 11.40 -18.42 11.00
CA ILE A 3 11.63 -18.48 9.54
C ILE A 3 13.10 -18.20 9.21
N LYS A 4 13.73 -17.25 9.90
CA LYS A 4 15.15 -16.93 9.73
C LYS A 4 16.11 -18.06 10.07
N SER A 5 15.69 -19.00 10.93
CA SER A 5 16.50 -20.20 11.24
C SER A 5 16.41 -21.29 10.16
N LEU A 6 15.49 -21.13 9.18
CA LEU A 6 15.27 -22.11 8.13
C LEU A 6 15.89 -21.72 6.77
N THR A 7 16.42 -20.49 6.65
CA THR A 7 16.95 -19.99 5.38
C THR A 7 17.99 -18.88 5.58
N ASP A 8 18.98 -18.84 4.69
CA ASP A 8 19.96 -17.75 4.56
C ASP A 8 19.45 -16.61 3.68
N ARG A 9 18.27 -16.78 3.06
CA ARG A 9 17.67 -15.74 2.22
C ARG A 9 17.07 -14.62 3.07
N THR A 10 16.86 -13.45 2.47
CA THR A 10 16.14 -12.37 3.10
C THR A 10 14.69 -12.78 3.36
N VAL A 11 14.27 -12.73 4.61
CA VAL A 11 12.89 -12.98 5.02
C VAL A 11 12.09 -11.71 4.85
N LYS A 12 11.00 -11.80 4.11
CA LYS A 12 10.00 -10.75 3.97
C LYS A 12 8.89 -10.97 5.02
N THR A 13 8.56 -9.92 5.76
CA THR A 13 7.42 -9.90 6.68
C THR A 13 6.36 -8.96 6.14
N THR A 14 5.10 -9.39 6.16
CA THR A 14 3.96 -8.54 5.79
C THR A 14 3.16 -8.17 7.03
N VAL A 15 2.75 -6.92 7.09
CA VAL A 15 1.85 -6.40 8.12
C VAL A 15 0.78 -5.53 7.46
N PRO A 16 -0.45 -5.45 8.02
CA PRO A 16 -1.45 -4.52 7.51
C PRO A 16 -0.90 -3.08 7.54
N SER A 17 -1.24 -2.27 6.53
CA SER A 17 -0.90 -0.85 6.54
C SER A 17 -1.62 -0.11 7.68
N PRO A 18 -1.03 0.94 8.28
CA PRO A 18 -1.70 1.73 9.30
C PRO A 18 -3.01 2.36 8.82
N THR A 19 -3.17 2.61 7.52
CA THR A 19 -4.39 3.15 6.93
C THR A 19 -5.61 2.24 7.10
N MET A 20 -5.37 0.92 7.26
CA MET A 20 -6.43 -0.09 7.41
C MET A 20 -7.30 0.11 8.65
N THR A 21 -6.79 0.77 9.68
CA THR A 21 -7.51 1.04 10.92
C THR A 21 -8.53 2.18 10.79
N HIS A 22 -8.41 3.01 9.75
CA HIS A 22 -9.27 4.19 9.55
C HIS A 22 -10.22 4.05 8.34
N PHE A 23 -9.70 3.68 7.17
CA PHE A 23 -10.42 3.81 5.89
C PHE A 23 -11.83 3.21 5.88
N ARG A 24 -12.02 2.03 6.50
CA ARG A 24 -13.30 1.31 6.42
C ARG A 24 -14.41 1.89 7.27
N GLY A 25 -14.07 2.56 8.35
CA GLY A 25 -15.03 3.08 9.32
C GLY A 25 -14.96 4.60 9.52
N GLY A 26 -13.96 5.25 8.93
CA GLY A 26 -13.75 6.68 9.09
C GLY A 26 -13.65 7.10 10.56
N ARG A 27 -13.98 8.34 10.82
CA ARG A 27 -14.01 8.92 12.18
C ARG A 27 -14.88 8.12 13.18
N GLU A 28 -15.98 7.53 12.70
CA GLU A 28 -16.94 6.84 13.59
C GLU A 28 -16.38 5.53 14.16
N ALA A 29 -15.39 4.92 13.54
CA ALA A 29 -14.72 3.72 14.06
C ALA A 29 -13.69 4.02 15.16
N ILE A 30 -13.37 5.29 15.41
CA ILE A 30 -12.35 5.72 16.38
C ILE A 30 -13.03 6.28 17.61
N ASP A 31 -12.65 5.78 18.80
CA ASP A 31 -13.20 6.23 20.08
C ASP A 31 -12.99 7.76 20.26
N LYS A 32 -14.10 8.48 20.32
CA LYS A 32 -14.12 9.94 20.39
C LYS A 32 -13.72 10.49 21.77
N ILE A 33 -13.76 9.64 22.82
CA ILE A 33 -13.34 10.02 24.16
C ILE A 33 -11.82 9.90 24.27
N ALA A 34 -11.27 8.77 23.80
CA ALA A 34 -9.82 8.53 23.79
C ALA A 34 -9.09 9.45 22.80
N TYR A 35 -9.72 9.71 21.65
CA TYR A 35 -9.17 10.53 20.57
C TYR A 35 -10.19 11.59 20.12
N PRO A 36 -10.32 12.70 20.83
CA PRO A 36 -11.15 13.82 20.39
C PRO A 36 -10.74 14.35 19.02
N GLU A 37 -9.42 14.42 18.78
CA GLU A 37 -8.82 14.86 17.52
C GLU A 37 -8.19 13.68 16.75
N MET A 38 -8.47 13.60 15.45
CA MET A 38 -7.92 12.54 14.61
C MET A 38 -6.39 12.58 14.49
N GLY A 39 -5.80 13.77 14.63
CA GLY A 39 -4.35 13.96 14.64
C GLY A 39 -3.64 13.18 15.75
N ASP A 40 -4.26 13.09 16.92
CA ASP A 40 -3.73 12.34 18.07
C ASP A 40 -3.80 10.84 17.82
N PHE A 41 -4.93 10.35 17.27
CA PHE A 41 -5.05 8.96 16.83
C PHE A 41 -3.96 8.56 15.82
N PHE A 42 -3.78 9.34 14.76
CA PHE A 42 -2.75 9.06 13.76
C PHE A 42 -1.33 9.15 14.33
N THR A 43 -1.11 10.01 15.32
CA THR A 43 0.20 10.13 15.99
C THR A 43 0.50 8.90 16.82
N ASP A 44 -0.46 8.43 17.61
CA ASP A 44 -0.30 7.20 18.39
C ASP A 44 -0.19 5.96 17.53
N LEU A 45 -1.00 5.86 16.47
CA LEU A 45 -0.92 4.76 15.53
C LEU A 45 0.46 4.68 14.86
N ALA A 46 0.98 5.83 14.41
CA ALA A 46 2.33 5.88 13.84
C ALA A 46 3.41 5.48 14.85
N ARG A 47 3.24 5.79 16.14
CA ARG A 47 4.15 5.37 17.21
C ARG A 47 4.15 3.85 17.36
N VAL A 48 2.97 3.23 17.40
CA VAL A 48 2.83 1.76 17.50
C VAL A 48 3.53 1.06 16.31
N TYR A 49 3.37 1.58 15.10
CA TYR A 49 4.06 1.02 13.93
C TYR A 49 5.58 1.18 13.97
N ARG A 50 6.10 2.31 14.51
CA ARG A 50 7.55 2.46 14.73
C ARG A 50 8.08 1.44 15.73
N GLU A 51 7.38 1.20 16.81
CA GLU A 51 7.74 0.20 17.82
C GLU A 51 7.77 -1.20 17.18
N GLU A 52 6.74 -1.56 16.41
CA GLU A 52 6.69 -2.85 15.68
C GLU A 52 7.85 -3.00 14.69
N LEU A 53 8.18 -1.97 13.91
CA LEU A 53 9.31 -2.02 12.98
C LEU A 53 10.66 -2.16 13.71
N SER A 54 10.80 -1.53 14.87
CA SER A 54 11.98 -1.70 15.74
C SER A 54 12.09 -3.14 16.23
N ASP A 55 11.02 -3.71 16.76
CA ASP A 55 10.97 -5.09 17.26
C ASP A 55 11.24 -6.13 16.15
N LEU A 56 10.71 -5.88 14.95
CA LEU A 56 11.01 -6.69 13.76
C LEU A 56 12.48 -6.60 13.38
N GLY A 57 13.08 -5.40 13.45
CA GLY A 57 14.50 -5.17 13.21
C GLY A 57 15.38 -5.91 14.22
N ASP A 58 15.07 -5.85 15.50
CA ASP A 58 15.74 -6.58 16.57
C ASP A 58 15.60 -8.10 16.41
N ALA A 59 14.49 -8.55 15.83
CA ALA A 59 14.31 -9.93 15.41
C ALA A 59 15.11 -10.30 14.15
N GLY A 60 15.79 -9.34 13.54
CA GLY A 60 16.62 -9.47 12.33
C GLY A 60 15.85 -9.40 11.03
N CYS A 61 14.65 -8.83 11.00
CA CYS A 61 13.91 -8.55 9.78
C CYS A 61 14.57 -7.38 9.03
N LYS A 62 14.75 -7.55 7.71
CA LYS A 62 15.36 -6.54 6.82
C LYS A 62 14.42 -6.12 5.70
N TYR A 63 13.23 -6.71 5.63
CA TYR A 63 12.29 -6.45 4.57
C TYR A 63 10.85 -6.56 5.10
N VAL A 64 10.15 -5.44 5.13
CA VAL A 64 8.76 -5.36 5.55
C VAL A 64 7.90 -4.88 4.37
N GLN A 65 6.74 -5.46 4.20
CA GLN A 65 5.71 -4.99 3.29
C GLN A 65 4.49 -4.56 4.10
N PHE A 66 4.04 -3.33 3.89
CA PHE A 66 2.72 -2.89 4.30
C PHE A 66 1.69 -3.35 3.27
N ASP A 67 0.73 -4.16 3.70
CA ASP A 67 -0.40 -4.54 2.86
C ASP A 67 -1.46 -3.45 2.96
N ASP A 68 -1.54 -2.63 1.90
CA ASP A 68 -2.46 -1.51 1.79
C ASP A 68 -3.40 -1.71 0.60
N THR A 69 -4.67 -1.82 0.87
CA THR A 69 -5.70 -1.83 -0.18
C THR A 69 -6.39 -0.48 -0.30
N ASN A 70 -6.28 0.38 0.71
CA ASN A 70 -7.11 1.58 0.85
C ASN A 70 -6.74 2.67 -0.14
N LEU A 71 -5.43 2.87 -0.39
CA LEU A 71 -4.98 3.77 -1.44
C LEU A 71 -5.49 3.30 -2.81
N ALA A 72 -5.43 2.01 -3.11
CA ALA A 72 -5.97 1.47 -4.35
C ALA A 72 -7.52 1.56 -4.40
N TYR A 73 -8.21 1.47 -3.27
CA TYR A 73 -9.67 1.65 -3.21
C TYR A 73 -10.09 3.09 -3.53
N LEU A 74 -9.24 4.08 -3.28
CA LEU A 74 -9.47 5.46 -3.70
C LEU A 74 -9.40 5.67 -5.22
N CYS A 75 -9.08 4.64 -5.99
CA CYS A 75 -9.21 4.62 -7.45
C CYS A 75 -10.61 4.20 -7.95
N ASP A 76 -11.45 3.66 -7.07
CA ASP A 76 -12.82 3.22 -7.37
C ASP A 76 -13.83 4.28 -6.91
N GLU A 77 -14.66 4.79 -7.83
CA GLU A 77 -15.61 5.88 -7.49
C GLU A 77 -16.63 5.45 -6.43
N ARG A 78 -17.03 4.19 -6.41
CA ARG A 78 -17.91 3.66 -5.36
C ARG A 78 -17.25 3.73 -3.97
N MET A 79 -15.94 3.45 -3.88
CA MET A 79 -15.20 3.55 -2.63
C MET A 79 -14.97 5.01 -2.23
N ARG A 80 -14.75 5.89 -3.20
CA ARG A 80 -14.66 7.35 -2.96
C ARG A 80 -15.98 7.90 -2.42
N GLU A 81 -17.10 7.48 -2.99
CA GLU A 81 -18.42 7.87 -2.49
C GLU A 81 -18.68 7.35 -1.07
N ASN A 82 -18.28 6.11 -0.77
CA ASN A 82 -18.34 5.61 0.61
C ASN A 82 -17.51 6.45 1.58
N ALA A 83 -16.31 6.89 1.18
CA ALA A 83 -15.49 7.79 1.99
C ALA A 83 -16.21 9.12 2.27
N ARG A 84 -16.83 9.74 1.25
CA ARG A 84 -17.65 10.97 1.43
C ARG A 84 -18.80 10.77 2.41
N GLN A 85 -19.49 9.62 2.34
CA GLN A 85 -20.57 9.28 3.27
C GLN A 85 -20.09 9.10 4.71
N LEU A 86 -18.83 8.71 4.91
CA LEU A 86 -18.18 8.66 6.21
C LEU A 86 -17.64 10.02 6.68
N GLY A 87 -17.84 11.07 5.89
CA GLY A 87 -17.36 12.44 6.21
C GLY A 87 -15.90 12.69 5.83
N GLU A 88 -15.30 11.81 5.05
CA GLU A 88 -13.91 11.93 4.59
C GLU A 88 -13.84 12.54 3.17
N ASP A 89 -12.79 13.30 2.90
CA ASP A 89 -12.50 13.77 1.56
C ASP A 89 -11.58 12.79 0.83
N PRO A 90 -12.08 12.05 -0.19
CA PRO A 90 -11.27 11.08 -0.92
C PRO A 90 -10.11 11.70 -1.72
N ASP A 91 -10.11 13.02 -1.95
CA ASP A 91 -9.01 13.71 -2.60
C ASP A 91 -7.90 14.10 -1.62
N GLU A 92 -8.21 14.25 -0.32
CA GLU A 92 -7.25 14.53 0.74
C GLU A 92 -6.69 13.27 1.41
N LEU A 93 -7.46 12.18 1.42
CA LEU A 93 -7.04 10.93 2.05
C LEU A 93 -5.69 10.39 1.56
N PRO A 94 -5.30 10.44 0.27
CA PRO A 94 -3.98 9.98 -0.17
C PRO A 94 -2.83 10.73 0.52
N GLU A 95 -2.96 12.04 0.74
CA GLU A 95 -1.97 12.85 1.44
C GLU A 95 -1.94 12.52 2.93
N THR A 96 -3.09 12.42 3.58
CA THR A 96 -3.23 12.02 4.98
C THR A 96 -2.58 10.66 5.23
N TYR A 97 -2.82 9.70 4.35
CA TYR A 97 -2.26 8.35 4.46
C TYR A 97 -0.76 8.30 4.15
N ALA A 98 -0.28 9.06 3.18
CA ALA A 98 1.15 9.21 2.95
C ALA A 98 1.87 9.77 4.19
N ALA A 99 1.29 10.79 4.81
CA ALA A 99 1.84 11.37 6.04
C ALA A 99 1.84 10.36 7.22
N LEU A 100 0.78 9.57 7.37
CA LEU A 100 0.69 8.50 8.37
C LEU A 100 1.76 7.41 8.14
N ILE A 101 1.86 6.92 6.92
CA ILE A 101 2.86 5.91 6.53
C ILE A 101 4.28 6.45 6.80
N ASN A 102 4.58 7.67 6.37
CA ASN A 102 5.89 8.29 6.59
C ASN A 102 6.24 8.44 8.08
N LYS A 103 5.27 8.85 8.91
CA LYS A 103 5.45 8.90 10.36
C LYS A 103 5.70 7.51 10.96
N SER A 104 5.06 6.49 10.40
CA SER A 104 5.19 5.10 10.86
C SER A 104 6.56 4.49 10.57
N ILE A 105 7.20 4.87 9.45
CA ILE A 105 8.47 4.29 9.00
C ILE A 105 9.69 5.16 9.31
N ARG A 106 9.50 6.34 9.87
CA ARG A 106 10.54 7.36 10.02
C ARG A 106 11.81 6.88 10.72
N ASP A 107 11.65 6.14 11.80
CA ASP A 107 12.75 5.71 12.67
C ASP A 107 13.09 4.20 12.48
N ARG A 108 12.71 3.62 11.32
CA ARG A 108 13.02 2.23 11.02
C ARG A 108 14.53 1.97 10.96
N PRO A 109 15.00 0.75 11.23
CA PRO A 109 16.41 0.39 11.02
C PRO A 109 16.89 0.80 9.62
N SER A 110 18.07 1.38 9.52
CA SER A 110 18.59 1.94 8.27
C SER A 110 18.84 0.90 7.17
N ASP A 111 18.96 -0.37 7.56
CA ASP A 111 19.13 -1.52 6.67
C ASP A 111 17.83 -2.32 6.44
N MET A 112 16.69 -1.75 6.84
CA MET A 112 15.35 -2.32 6.61
C MET A 112 14.66 -1.63 5.44
N ALA A 113 14.42 -2.39 4.37
CA ALA A 113 13.53 -1.95 3.29
C ALA A 113 12.07 -2.07 3.72
N VAL A 114 11.28 -1.01 3.50
CA VAL A 114 9.84 -1.00 3.70
C VAL A 114 9.17 -0.69 2.36
N CYS A 115 8.38 -1.65 1.88
CA CYS A 115 7.58 -1.51 0.66
C CYS A 115 6.10 -1.49 0.99
N ILE A 116 5.29 -1.02 0.05
CA ILE A 116 3.84 -1.02 0.15
C ILE A 116 3.21 -1.84 -0.97
N HIS A 117 2.23 -2.68 -0.63
CA HIS A 117 1.45 -3.47 -1.58
C HIS A 117 0.08 -2.82 -1.78
N LEU A 118 -0.29 -2.61 -3.01
CA LEU A 118 -1.48 -1.86 -3.42
C LEU A 118 -2.29 -2.69 -4.41
N CYS A 119 -3.11 -3.61 -3.90
CA CYS A 119 -4.05 -4.37 -4.72
C CYS A 119 -5.48 -3.89 -4.52
N ARG A 120 -6.37 -4.35 -5.38
CA ARG A 120 -7.80 -4.03 -5.31
C ARG A 120 -8.62 -5.08 -4.55
N GLY A 121 -7.95 -5.79 -3.66
CA GLY A 121 -8.52 -6.86 -2.85
C GLY A 121 -8.54 -8.20 -3.58
N ASN A 122 -8.55 -9.26 -2.79
CA ASN A 122 -8.74 -10.62 -3.27
C ASN A 122 -9.59 -11.38 -2.25
N ALA A 123 -10.86 -11.59 -2.57
CA ALA A 123 -11.80 -12.36 -1.78
C ALA A 123 -12.27 -13.55 -2.60
N ILE A 124 -11.67 -14.75 -2.37
CA ILE A 124 -12.01 -16.00 -3.08
C ILE A 124 -11.89 -15.78 -4.61
N SER A 125 -10.72 -15.33 -5.05
CA SER A 125 -10.39 -15.01 -6.44
C SER A 125 -11.27 -13.91 -7.08
N GLN A 126 -11.89 -13.05 -6.27
CA GLN A 126 -12.65 -11.89 -6.74
C GLN A 126 -12.01 -10.59 -6.23
N TRP A 127 -12.02 -9.56 -7.06
CA TRP A 127 -11.61 -8.22 -6.64
C TRP A 127 -12.72 -7.51 -5.86
N PHE A 128 -12.34 -6.53 -5.07
CA PHE A 128 -13.26 -5.70 -4.29
C PHE A 128 -13.45 -4.31 -4.90
N ALA A 129 -12.43 -3.76 -5.53
CA ALA A 129 -12.42 -2.45 -6.16
C ALA A 129 -11.88 -2.51 -7.59
N SER A 130 -12.10 -1.46 -8.37
CA SER A 130 -11.63 -1.28 -9.74
C SER A 130 -11.10 0.14 -9.95
N GLY A 131 -10.46 0.39 -11.09
CA GLY A 131 -9.91 1.68 -11.45
C GLY A 131 -8.38 1.73 -11.49
N GLY A 132 -7.82 2.48 -12.44
CA GLY A 132 -6.39 2.74 -12.55
C GLY A 132 -5.90 3.70 -11.46
N TYR A 133 -4.59 3.75 -11.23
CA TYR A 133 -3.99 4.56 -10.16
C TYR A 133 -4.02 6.08 -10.41
N GLU A 134 -4.48 6.55 -11.57
CA GLU A 134 -4.44 7.96 -11.96
C GLU A 134 -4.94 8.95 -10.89
N PRO A 135 -6.08 8.69 -10.19
CA PRO A 135 -6.61 9.64 -9.20
C PRO A 135 -5.71 9.89 -7.99
N ILE A 136 -4.78 8.96 -7.70
CA ILE A 136 -3.94 9.02 -6.50
C ILE A 136 -2.44 9.06 -6.82
N ALA A 137 -2.05 8.81 -8.07
CA ALA A 137 -0.68 8.51 -8.46
C ALA A 137 0.32 9.60 -8.07
N ASP A 138 0.01 10.86 -8.33
CA ASP A 138 0.89 11.98 -8.00
C ASP A 138 1.17 12.03 -6.49
N LYS A 139 0.12 12.04 -5.66
CA LYS A 139 0.27 12.06 -4.20
C LYS A 139 0.93 10.79 -3.68
N MET A 140 0.51 9.63 -4.17
CA MET A 140 1.03 8.34 -3.76
C MET A 140 2.53 8.23 -4.00
N PHE A 141 3.00 8.49 -5.22
CA PHE A 141 4.41 8.31 -5.56
C PHE A 141 5.32 9.42 -5.02
N ASN A 142 4.85 10.66 -4.98
CA ASN A 142 5.68 11.78 -4.57
C ASN A 142 5.70 12.03 -3.06
N LEU A 143 4.62 11.66 -2.35
CA LEU A 143 4.51 11.92 -0.91
C LEU A 143 4.89 10.72 -0.05
N THR A 144 4.67 9.46 -0.49
CA THR A 144 4.95 8.27 0.32
C THR A 144 6.42 7.85 0.21
N LYS A 145 7.14 7.82 1.33
CA LYS A 145 8.60 7.62 1.39
C LYS A 145 8.99 6.16 1.68
N VAL A 146 8.39 5.25 0.93
CA VAL A 146 8.72 3.81 0.94
C VAL A 146 9.81 3.48 -0.08
N ASP A 147 10.46 2.33 0.07
CA ASP A 147 11.54 1.88 -0.81
C ASP A 147 10.99 1.21 -2.09
N GLY A 148 9.71 0.82 -2.09
CA GLY A 148 9.09 0.25 -3.29
C GLY A 148 7.57 0.12 -3.20
N PHE A 149 6.96 0.09 -4.38
CA PHE A 149 5.52 -0.08 -4.57
C PHE A 149 5.26 -1.37 -5.34
N PHE A 150 4.43 -2.24 -4.79
CA PHE A 150 3.90 -3.44 -5.44
C PHE A 150 2.50 -3.13 -5.97
N LEU A 151 2.39 -2.97 -7.27
CA LEU A 151 1.18 -2.46 -7.92
C LEU A 151 0.47 -3.57 -8.70
N GLU A 152 -0.85 -3.57 -8.66
CA GLU A 152 -1.68 -4.50 -9.41
C GLU A 152 -1.97 -3.94 -10.80
N TYR A 153 -1.53 -4.68 -11.82
CA TYR A 153 -1.75 -4.40 -13.25
C TYR A 153 -2.10 -5.69 -13.99
N ASP A 154 -2.88 -6.56 -13.38
CA ASP A 154 -3.15 -7.91 -13.86
C ASP A 154 -4.20 -7.99 -14.98
N ASP A 155 -5.07 -6.99 -15.09
CA ASP A 155 -6.10 -6.90 -16.14
C ASP A 155 -6.52 -5.44 -16.44
N GLU A 156 -7.45 -5.27 -17.39
CA GLU A 156 -7.97 -3.95 -17.80
C GLU A 156 -8.65 -3.17 -16.66
N ARG A 157 -9.19 -3.86 -15.68
CA ARG A 157 -9.83 -3.26 -14.48
C ARG A 157 -8.82 -2.44 -13.65
N SER A 158 -7.56 -2.82 -13.68
CA SER A 158 -6.47 -2.13 -12.97
C SER A 158 -5.92 -0.91 -13.70
N GLY A 159 -6.41 -0.63 -14.92
CA GLY A 159 -5.97 0.51 -15.74
C GLY A 159 -4.65 0.30 -16.45
N GLY A 160 -4.18 1.33 -17.14
CA GLY A 160 -2.91 1.34 -17.86
C GLY A 160 -1.73 1.81 -17.01
N PHE A 161 -0.57 1.94 -17.66
CA PHE A 161 0.69 2.31 -17.02
C PHE A 161 0.96 3.83 -16.97
N GLU A 162 0.08 4.66 -17.54
CA GLU A 162 0.23 6.11 -17.59
C GLU A 162 0.52 6.75 -16.22
N PRO A 163 -0.07 6.25 -15.10
CA PRO A 163 0.22 6.78 -13.77
C PRO A 163 1.69 6.64 -13.35
N LEU A 164 2.45 5.73 -13.95
CA LEU A 164 3.88 5.55 -13.63
C LEU A 164 4.74 6.76 -13.99
N ARG A 165 4.24 7.70 -14.84
CA ARG A 165 4.92 8.95 -15.13
C ARG A 165 5.15 9.83 -13.89
N PHE A 166 4.38 9.62 -12.83
CA PHE A 166 4.53 10.34 -11.55
C PHE A 166 5.59 9.72 -10.63
N VAL A 167 6.14 8.56 -10.98
CA VAL A 167 7.19 7.93 -10.16
C VAL A 167 8.42 8.83 -10.16
N PRO A 168 8.92 9.26 -8.98
CA PRO A 168 10.11 10.09 -8.90
C PRO A 168 11.32 9.32 -9.43
N LYS A 169 12.20 10.03 -10.13
CA LYS A 169 13.49 9.46 -10.53
C LYS A 169 14.36 9.22 -9.30
N GLY A 170 14.93 8.03 -9.19
CA GLY A 170 15.78 7.65 -8.07
C GLY A 170 15.67 6.18 -7.69
N ASP A 171 15.83 5.89 -6.41
CA ASP A 171 16.00 4.53 -5.90
C ASP A 171 14.66 3.81 -5.59
N VAL A 172 13.51 4.39 -5.94
CA VAL A 172 12.20 3.78 -5.71
C VAL A 172 12.00 2.59 -6.67
N THR A 173 11.67 1.44 -6.11
CA THR A 173 11.39 0.23 -6.90
C THR A 173 9.91 0.11 -7.20
N ILE A 174 9.56 -0.09 -8.47
CA ILE A 174 8.20 -0.45 -8.90
C ILE A 174 8.16 -1.93 -9.25
N VAL A 175 7.27 -2.66 -8.60
CA VAL A 175 7.01 -4.08 -8.87
C VAL A 175 5.64 -4.19 -9.56
N LEU A 176 5.66 -4.63 -10.80
CA LEU A 176 4.46 -4.78 -11.63
C LEU A 176 3.82 -6.15 -11.37
N GLY A 177 2.64 -6.16 -10.79
CA GLY A 177 1.81 -7.35 -10.62
C GLY A 177 1.05 -7.64 -11.92
N LEU A 178 1.66 -8.40 -12.83
CA LEU A 178 1.14 -8.67 -14.17
C LEU A 178 0.42 -10.01 -14.28
N VAL A 179 0.54 -10.86 -13.28
CA VAL A 179 -0.05 -12.21 -13.27
C VAL A 179 -1.23 -12.23 -12.30
N THR A 180 -2.39 -12.63 -12.81
CA THR A 180 -3.60 -12.70 -12.00
C THR A 180 -3.78 -14.06 -11.30
N THR A 181 -4.43 -14.04 -10.15
CA THR A 181 -4.93 -15.25 -9.47
C THR A 181 -6.46 -15.36 -9.55
N LYS A 182 -7.11 -14.51 -10.33
CA LYS A 182 -8.57 -14.36 -10.38
C LYS A 182 -9.22 -15.17 -11.51
N PHE A 183 -8.41 -15.60 -12.49
CA PHE A 183 -8.81 -16.40 -13.62
C PHE A 183 -7.89 -17.62 -13.75
N ASP A 184 -8.35 -18.66 -14.42
CA ASP A 184 -7.62 -19.90 -14.67
C ASP A 184 -6.76 -19.89 -15.95
N THR A 185 -6.72 -18.75 -16.65
CA THR A 185 -5.90 -18.56 -17.85
C THR A 185 -4.50 -18.10 -17.46
N LEU A 186 -3.49 -18.84 -17.86
CA LEU A 186 -2.09 -18.48 -17.63
C LEU A 186 -1.63 -17.49 -18.70
N GLU A 187 -1.04 -16.40 -18.28
CA GLU A 187 -0.44 -15.38 -19.15
C GLU A 187 0.75 -15.96 -19.93
N THR A 188 0.87 -15.60 -21.20
CA THR A 188 2.01 -15.99 -22.02
C THR A 188 3.26 -15.16 -21.69
N LYS A 189 4.44 -15.74 -21.90
CA LYS A 189 5.71 -15.03 -21.70
C LYS A 189 5.82 -13.79 -22.59
N ASP A 190 5.31 -13.84 -23.80
CA ASP A 190 5.39 -12.72 -24.74
C ASP A 190 4.45 -11.59 -24.34
N GLU A 191 3.28 -11.91 -23.80
CA GLU A 191 2.37 -10.93 -23.23
C GLU A 191 2.97 -10.22 -22.02
N ILE A 192 3.56 -10.97 -21.07
CA ILE A 192 4.24 -10.37 -19.90
C ILE A 192 5.38 -9.46 -20.36
N LYS A 193 6.22 -9.88 -21.32
CA LYS A 193 7.31 -9.06 -21.85
C LYS A 193 6.79 -7.77 -22.48
N ARG A 194 5.77 -7.88 -23.35
CA ARG A 194 5.13 -6.71 -23.96
C ARG A 194 4.65 -5.72 -22.91
N ARG A 195 4.00 -6.20 -21.84
CA ARG A 195 3.52 -5.35 -20.75
C ARG A 195 4.64 -4.71 -19.92
N ILE A 196 5.77 -5.39 -19.77
CA ILE A 196 6.97 -4.80 -19.15
C ILE A 196 7.52 -3.68 -20.04
N ASP A 197 7.61 -3.91 -21.36
CA ASP A 197 8.08 -2.90 -22.31
C ASP A 197 7.17 -1.68 -22.36
N GLU A 198 5.85 -1.86 -22.25
CA GLU A 198 4.86 -0.78 -22.17
C GLU A 198 5.01 0.08 -20.91
N ALA A 199 5.44 -0.51 -19.80
CA ALA A 199 5.60 0.15 -18.52
C ALA A 199 6.95 0.86 -18.35
N SER A 200 7.90 0.66 -19.27
CA SER A 200 9.28 1.16 -19.20
C SER A 200 9.43 2.49 -19.91
#